data_b2562765e05d360a3e5d65fded2a4b2d
#
_entry.id   b2562765e05d360a3e5d65fded2a4b2d
#
_cell.length_a   1.000
_cell.length_b   1.000
_cell.length_c   1.000
_cell.angle_alpha   90.00
_cell.angle_beta   90.00
_cell.angle_gamma   90.00
#
_symmetry.space_group_name_H-M   'P 1'
#
loop_
_entity.id
_entity.type
_entity.pdbx_description
1 polymer ?
#
loop_
_entity_poly.entity_id
_entity_poly.type
_entity_poly.pdbx_seq_one_letter_code
_entity_poly.pdbx_strand_id
1 'polypeptide(L)'
;MARNAMDRRGRDVDQGIAILSGRFENITAFRPTMTADLRQIVEGVLLVFAALFPIVNPLGGAPIFLAMTSDYAPEERASLAWAVTVNAFVLLVVSVATGTYVLEFFGLSVPVVQVGGGLVVSTLGWRLLQDPSALDRPSPETAPQRRNLAFYPLTMPLTVGPGSISVAITIGANHPHSVRSLLINGPAILIGVTLVAATVFVAYRYADRLSRMIGEAGMNVLLRLSAFILLCIGVQIVWNGVSALLRTLPA
;
A
#
# COMPACT_ATOMS: atom_id res chain seq x y z
N MET A 1 -53.72 -12.15 -52.91
CA MET A 1 -53.30 -12.90 -51.67
C MET A 1 -51.78 -13.18 -51.61
N ALA A 2 -51.07 -13.34 -52.71
CA ALA A 2 -49.64 -13.69 -52.74
C ALA A 2 -48.69 -12.58 -52.25
N ARG A 3 -49.01 -11.29 -52.42
CA ARG A 3 -48.15 -10.14 -52.03
C ARG A 3 -47.99 -9.95 -50.54
N ASN A 4 -49.00 -10.32 -49.72
CA ASN A 4 -48.97 -10.21 -48.24
C ASN A 4 -48.16 -11.33 -47.58
N ALA A 5 -47.99 -12.47 -48.23
CA ALA A 5 -47.21 -13.60 -47.74
C ALA A 5 -45.69 -13.37 -47.89
N MET A 6 -45.30 -12.66 -48.96
CA MET A 6 -43.90 -12.31 -49.23
C MET A 6 -43.38 -11.23 -48.27
N ASP A 7 -44.23 -10.24 -47.90
CA ASP A 7 -43.90 -9.16 -46.99
C ASP A 7 -43.79 -9.62 -45.53
N ARG A 8 -44.50 -10.67 -45.12
CA ARG A 8 -44.35 -11.32 -43.79
C ARG A 8 -43.06 -12.11 -43.67
N ARG A 9 -42.67 -12.85 -44.73
CA ARG A 9 -41.40 -13.57 -44.73
C ARG A 9 -40.17 -12.65 -44.67
N GLY A 10 -40.21 -11.51 -45.32
CA GLY A 10 -39.12 -10.51 -45.24
C GLY A 10 -38.97 -9.96 -43.82
N ARG A 11 -40.06 -9.65 -43.13
CA ARG A 11 -40.02 -9.14 -41.76
C ARG A 11 -39.54 -10.17 -40.73
N ASP A 12 -39.90 -11.45 -40.92
CA ASP A 12 -39.44 -12.53 -40.00
C ASP A 12 -37.93 -12.82 -40.17
N VAL A 13 -37.39 -12.67 -41.39
CA VAL A 13 -35.95 -12.82 -41.66
C VAL A 13 -35.18 -11.63 -41.09
N ASP A 14 -35.68 -10.39 -41.24
CA ASP A 14 -35.03 -9.19 -40.69
C ASP A 14 -35.05 -9.18 -39.12
N GLN A 15 -36.15 -9.64 -38.52
CA GLN A 15 -36.19 -9.83 -37.07
C GLN A 15 -35.24 -10.93 -36.58
N GLY A 16 -35.14 -12.01 -37.33
CA GLY A 16 -34.18 -13.10 -37.03
C GLY A 16 -32.72 -12.62 -37.10
N ILE A 17 -32.38 -11.82 -38.11
CA ILE A 17 -31.05 -11.24 -38.23
C ILE A 17 -30.76 -10.22 -37.13
N ALA A 18 -31.74 -9.37 -36.77
CA ALA A 18 -31.60 -8.41 -35.67
C ALA A 18 -31.41 -9.09 -34.29
N ILE A 19 -32.10 -10.21 -34.04
CA ILE A 19 -31.91 -10.99 -32.81
C ILE A 19 -30.54 -11.67 -32.78
N LEU A 20 -30.08 -12.19 -33.93
CA LEU A 20 -28.75 -12.79 -34.05
C LEU A 20 -27.65 -11.74 -33.93
N SER A 21 -27.76 -10.58 -34.56
CA SER A 21 -26.77 -9.51 -34.45
C SER A 21 -26.67 -8.95 -33.02
N GLY A 22 -27.80 -8.73 -32.34
CA GLY A 22 -27.80 -8.32 -30.92
C GLY A 22 -27.21 -9.37 -29.98
N ARG A 23 -27.30 -10.67 -30.32
CA ARG A 23 -26.70 -11.75 -29.57
C ARG A 23 -25.18 -11.86 -29.78
N PHE A 24 -24.73 -11.58 -31.00
CA PHE A 24 -23.30 -11.49 -31.32
C PHE A 24 -22.64 -10.25 -30.74
N GLU A 25 -23.32 -9.09 -30.71
CA GLU A 25 -22.81 -7.88 -30.01
C GLU A 25 -22.65 -8.10 -28.49
N ASN A 26 -23.56 -8.81 -27.85
CA ASN A 26 -23.42 -9.17 -26.43
C ASN A 26 -22.26 -10.13 -26.15
N ILE A 27 -21.91 -11.02 -27.08
CA ILE A 27 -20.78 -11.95 -26.92
C ILE A 27 -19.44 -11.23 -27.12
N THR A 28 -19.39 -10.26 -28.03
CA THR A 28 -18.17 -9.43 -28.26
C THR A 28 -17.99 -8.33 -27.20
N ALA A 29 -19.08 -7.82 -26.60
CA ALA A 29 -19.03 -6.88 -25.49
C ALA A 29 -18.52 -7.49 -24.17
N PHE A 30 -18.59 -8.80 -24.01
CA PHE A 30 -18.11 -9.49 -22.79
C PHE A 30 -16.58 -9.68 -22.75
N ARG A 31 -15.91 -9.75 -23.88
CA ARG A 31 -14.44 -9.89 -23.96
C ARG A 31 -13.65 -8.61 -23.60
N PRO A 32 -14.03 -7.41 -24.04
CA PRO A 32 -13.29 -6.19 -23.66
C PRO A 32 -13.43 -5.81 -22.19
N THR A 33 -14.50 -6.20 -21.49
CA THR A 33 -14.67 -5.91 -20.06
C THR A 33 -13.72 -6.72 -19.19
N MET A 34 -13.50 -8.00 -19.47
CA MET A 34 -12.62 -8.87 -18.68
C MET A 34 -11.14 -8.48 -18.79
N THR A 35 -10.68 -8.04 -19.96
CA THR A 35 -9.32 -7.53 -20.13
C THR A 35 -9.15 -6.14 -19.52
N ALA A 36 -10.18 -5.30 -19.53
CA ALA A 36 -10.18 -3.98 -18.88
C ALA A 36 -10.17 -4.12 -17.36
N ASP A 37 -10.98 -5.03 -16.79
CA ASP A 37 -11.02 -5.28 -15.35
C ASP A 37 -9.68 -5.86 -14.85
N LEU A 38 -9.06 -6.79 -15.58
CA LEU A 38 -7.74 -7.33 -15.24
C LEU A 38 -6.66 -6.24 -15.29
N ARG A 39 -6.67 -5.40 -16.32
CA ARG A 39 -5.76 -4.27 -16.43
C ARG A 39 -5.94 -3.30 -15.26
N GLN A 40 -7.16 -2.98 -14.89
CA GLN A 40 -7.47 -2.11 -13.75
C GLN A 40 -6.97 -2.70 -12.43
N ILE A 41 -7.10 -4.02 -12.22
CA ILE A 41 -6.56 -4.70 -11.04
C ILE A 41 -5.03 -4.58 -11.01
N VAL A 42 -4.35 -4.85 -12.12
CA VAL A 42 -2.88 -4.75 -12.20
C VAL A 42 -2.40 -3.32 -11.95
N GLU A 43 -3.03 -2.33 -12.58
CA GLU A 43 -2.73 -0.91 -12.35
C GLU A 43 -2.96 -0.52 -10.88
N GLY A 44 -4.05 -1.01 -10.27
CA GLY A 44 -4.35 -0.81 -8.85
C GLY A 44 -3.31 -1.45 -7.93
N VAL A 45 -2.89 -2.69 -8.20
CA VAL A 45 -1.82 -3.37 -7.45
C VAL A 45 -0.53 -2.58 -7.51
N LEU A 46 -0.12 -2.14 -8.71
CA LEU A 46 1.11 -1.36 -8.90
C LEU A 46 1.04 -0.01 -8.18
N LEU A 47 -0.12 0.65 -8.23
CA LEU A 47 -0.34 1.92 -7.53
C LEU A 47 -0.21 1.75 -6.01
N VAL A 48 -0.89 0.76 -5.43
CA VAL A 48 -0.83 0.49 -3.98
C VAL A 48 0.59 0.12 -3.56
N PHE A 49 1.25 -0.75 -4.32
CA PHE A 49 2.64 -1.13 -4.06
C PHE A 49 3.58 0.07 -4.14
N ALA A 50 3.50 0.86 -5.23
CA ALA A 50 4.35 2.03 -5.43
C ALA A 50 4.12 3.13 -4.37
N ALA A 51 2.89 3.27 -3.87
CA ALA A 51 2.58 4.24 -2.82
C ALA A 51 3.09 3.81 -1.44
N LEU A 52 2.96 2.53 -1.08
CA LEU A 52 3.30 2.04 0.26
C LEU A 52 4.76 1.58 0.40
N PHE A 53 5.33 0.93 -0.63
CA PHE A 53 6.67 0.34 -0.55
C PHE A 53 7.77 1.33 -0.14
N PRO A 54 7.85 2.55 -0.70
CA PRO A 54 8.90 3.50 -0.32
C PRO A 54 8.75 4.01 1.11
N ILE A 55 7.50 4.16 1.61
CA ILE A 55 7.22 4.69 2.95
C ILE A 55 7.44 3.64 4.03
N VAL A 56 7.03 2.40 3.77
CA VAL A 56 7.32 1.24 4.63
C VAL A 56 8.83 0.96 4.66
N ASN A 57 9.51 1.26 3.54
CA ASN A 57 10.97 1.22 3.42
C ASN A 57 11.62 -0.07 3.94
N PRO A 58 11.25 -1.26 3.42
CA PRO A 58 11.75 -2.54 3.95
C PRO A 58 13.27 -2.66 3.92
N LEU A 59 13.90 -2.09 2.88
CA LEU A 59 15.35 -2.14 2.71
C LEU A 59 16.09 -1.28 3.74
N GLY A 60 15.57 -0.08 4.02
CA GLY A 60 16.12 0.80 5.07
C GLY A 60 15.82 0.30 6.47
N GLY A 61 14.71 -0.43 6.68
CA GLY A 61 14.37 -1.06 7.95
C GLY A 61 15.17 -2.31 8.26
N ALA A 62 15.71 -3.02 7.25
CA ALA A 62 16.43 -4.27 7.43
C ALA A 62 17.69 -4.15 8.32
N PRO A 63 18.57 -3.16 8.15
CA PRO A 63 19.71 -2.96 9.06
C PRO A 63 19.30 -2.70 10.50
N ILE A 64 18.25 -1.88 10.68
CA ILE A 64 17.72 -1.54 12.00
C ILE A 64 17.11 -2.77 12.66
N PHE A 65 16.33 -3.54 11.92
CA PHE A 65 15.80 -4.82 12.38
C PHE A 65 16.93 -5.77 12.80
N LEU A 66 17.99 -5.87 12.02
CA LEU A 66 19.17 -6.71 12.34
C LEU A 66 19.84 -6.24 13.63
N ALA A 67 20.09 -4.93 13.79
CA ALA A 67 20.71 -4.36 14.98
C ALA A 67 19.87 -4.64 16.24
N MET A 68 18.55 -4.44 16.16
CA MET A 68 17.63 -4.68 17.29
C MET A 68 17.41 -6.15 17.64
N THR A 69 17.80 -7.05 16.73
CA THR A 69 17.65 -8.51 16.90
C THR A 69 18.99 -9.24 16.89
N SER A 70 20.11 -8.53 17.12
CA SER A 70 21.48 -9.10 17.12
C SER A 70 21.63 -10.25 18.11
N ASP A 71 21.00 -10.13 19.28
CA ASP A 71 21.10 -11.09 20.40
C ASP A 71 20.20 -12.32 20.22
N TYR A 72 19.38 -12.36 19.16
CA TYR A 72 18.47 -13.48 18.89
C TYR A 72 19.07 -14.50 17.94
N ALA A 73 18.78 -15.78 18.18
CA ALA A 73 19.16 -16.86 17.27
C ALA A 73 18.51 -16.67 15.88
N PRO A 74 19.11 -17.20 14.79
CA PRO A 74 18.58 -17.03 13.43
C PRO A 74 17.13 -17.50 13.28
N GLU A 75 16.72 -18.55 13.97
CA GLU A 75 15.35 -19.09 13.95
C GLU A 75 14.37 -18.14 14.64
N GLU A 76 14.78 -17.58 15.76
CA GLU A 76 13.98 -16.60 16.51
C GLU A 76 13.82 -15.30 15.73
N ARG A 77 14.89 -14.84 15.07
CA ARG A 77 14.87 -13.68 14.19
C ARG A 77 13.92 -13.89 13.00
N ALA A 78 13.91 -15.10 12.43
CA ALA A 78 12.97 -15.47 11.39
C ALA A 78 11.50 -15.43 11.87
N SER A 79 11.25 -15.90 13.08
CA SER A 79 9.91 -15.83 13.70
C SER A 79 9.49 -14.39 13.96
N LEU A 80 10.40 -13.52 14.43
CA LEU A 80 10.15 -12.10 14.60
C LEU A 80 9.84 -11.41 13.27
N ALA A 81 10.61 -11.70 12.21
CA ALA A 81 10.38 -11.16 10.88
C ALA A 81 8.97 -11.53 10.37
N TRP A 82 8.53 -12.77 10.58
CA TRP A 82 7.18 -13.21 10.24
C TRP A 82 6.12 -12.46 11.06
N ALA A 83 6.30 -12.36 12.38
CA ALA A 83 5.36 -11.66 13.24
C ALA A 83 5.23 -10.17 12.87
N VAL A 84 6.34 -9.48 12.57
CA VAL A 84 6.34 -8.10 12.08
C VAL A 84 5.59 -7.99 10.75
N THR A 85 5.82 -8.92 9.84
CA THR A 85 5.14 -8.95 8.53
C THR A 85 3.63 -9.08 8.68
N VAL A 86 3.17 -10.01 9.52
CA VAL A 86 1.73 -10.20 9.77
C VAL A 86 1.12 -8.97 10.44
N ASN A 87 1.77 -8.41 11.45
CA ASN A 87 1.31 -7.20 12.11
C ASN A 87 1.24 -6.01 11.13
N ALA A 88 2.26 -5.83 10.29
CA ALA A 88 2.31 -4.78 9.28
C ALA A 88 1.18 -4.94 8.26
N PHE A 89 0.96 -6.16 7.77
CA PHE A 89 -0.15 -6.47 6.86
C PHE A 89 -1.50 -6.11 7.50
N VAL A 90 -1.75 -6.59 8.72
CA VAL A 90 -3.01 -6.34 9.43
C VAL A 90 -3.22 -4.84 9.65
N LEU A 91 -2.19 -4.12 10.14
CA LEU A 91 -2.29 -2.67 10.35
C LEU A 91 -2.60 -1.91 9.06
N LEU A 92 -1.93 -2.23 7.95
CA LEU A 92 -2.18 -1.58 6.67
C LEU A 92 -3.59 -1.89 6.14
N VAL A 93 -4.03 -3.15 6.18
CA VAL A 93 -5.39 -3.54 5.75
C VAL A 93 -6.45 -2.86 6.60
N VAL A 94 -6.29 -2.86 7.93
CA VAL A 94 -7.22 -2.17 8.84
C VAL A 94 -7.23 -0.67 8.54
N SER A 95 -6.07 -0.04 8.34
CA SER A 95 -5.98 1.38 8.01
C SER A 95 -6.70 1.73 6.71
N VAL A 96 -6.57 0.89 5.66
CA VAL A 96 -7.32 1.07 4.40
C VAL A 96 -8.81 0.91 4.62
N ALA A 97 -9.24 -0.11 5.38
CA ALA A 97 -10.64 -0.47 5.52
C ALA A 97 -11.42 0.49 6.46
N THR A 98 -10.78 0.94 7.54
CA THR A 98 -11.45 1.72 8.60
C THR A 98 -11.07 3.18 8.60
N GLY A 99 -10.00 3.56 7.90
CA GLY A 99 -9.42 4.89 7.99
C GLY A 99 -10.41 6.01 7.68
N THR A 100 -11.23 5.86 6.65
CA THR A 100 -12.24 6.86 6.27
C THR A 100 -13.25 7.08 7.38
N TYR A 101 -13.75 6.02 8.01
CA TYR A 101 -14.72 6.12 9.12
C TYR A 101 -14.10 6.80 10.35
N VAL A 102 -12.81 6.50 10.62
CA VAL A 102 -12.08 7.16 11.71
C VAL A 102 -11.93 8.65 11.43
N LEU A 103 -11.59 9.04 10.19
CA LEU A 103 -11.48 10.44 9.81
C LEU A 103 -12.82 11.18 9.92
N GLU A 104 -13.90 10.58 9.45
CA GLU A 104 -15.24 11.14 9.56
C GLU A 104 -15.66 11.34 11.03
N PHE A 105 -15.36 10.35 11.89
CA PHE A 105 -15.66 10.45 13.33
C PHE A 105 -14.95 11.63 14.00
N PHE A 106 -13.69 11.91 13.62
CA PHE A 106 -12.91 13.03 14.15
C PHE A 106 -13.13 14.34 13.37
N GLY A 107 -13.94 14.35 12.33
CA GLY A 107 -14.15 15.53 11.47
C GLY A 107 -12.89 15.93 10.68
N LEU A 108 -11.98 14.98 10.43
CA LEU A 108 -10.73 15.20 9.71
C LEU A 108 -10.90 14.91 8.22
N SER A 109 -10.34 15.76 7.38
CA SER A 109 -10.27 15.50 5.95
C SER A 109 -8.99 14.75 5.57
N VAL A 110 -9.04 13.97 4.48
CA VAL A 110 -7.86 13.26 3.93
C VAL A 110 -6.67 14.18 3.69
N PRO A 111 -6.82 15.39 3.11
CA PRO A 111 -5.70 16.33 2.94
C PRO A 111 -5.01 16.72 4.24
N VAL A 112 -5.76 16.91 5.33
CA VAL A 112 -5.18 17.21 6.65
C VAL A 112 -4.32 16.06 7.16
N VAL A 113 -4.79 14.82 6.99
CA VAL A 113 -4.03 13.62 7.36
C VAL A 113 -2.79 13.44 6.50
N GLN A 114 -2.86 13.79 5.22
CA GLN A 114 -1.69 13.80 4.33
C GLN A 114 -0.63 14.80 4.82
N VAL A 115 -1.03 16.02 5.21
CA VAL A 115 -0.10 17.01 5.77
C VAL A 115 0.53 16.47 7.05
N GLY A 116 -0.26 16.01 8.01
CA GLY A 116 0.24 15.48 9.28
C GLY A 116 1.15 14.24 9.10
N GLY A 117 0.69 13.26 8.32
CA GLY A 117 1.45 12.06 8.02
C GLY A 117 2.74 12.34 7.26
N GLY A 118 2.70 13.26 6.29
CA GLY A 118 3.87 13.67 5.52
C GLY A 118 4.91 14.39 6.38
N LEU A 119 4.50 15.23 7.34
CA LEU A 119 5.40 15.86 8.31
C LEU A 119 6.11 14.82 9.19
N VAL A 120 5.38 13.79 9.67
CA VAL A 120 5.96 12.70 10.45
C VAL A 120 6.99 11.93 9.62
N VAL A 121 6.66 11.59 8.36
CA VAL A 121 7.60 10.89 7.45
C VAL A 121 8.83 11.74 7.18
N SER A 122 8.65 13.05 6.92
CA SER A 122 9.77 13.98 6.69
C SER A 122 10.69 14.07 7.91
N THR A 123 10.11 14.17 9.11
CA THR A 123 10.87 14.22 10.38
C THR A 123 11.63 12.92 10.61
N LEU A 124 11.03 11.76 10.31
CA LEU A 124 11.69 10.46 10.42
C LEU A 124 12.86 10.36 9.44
N GLY A 125 12.64 10.71 8.17
CA GLY A 125 13.69 10.73 7.15
C GLY A 125 14.85 11.66 7.54
N TRP A 126 14.54 12.85 8.06
CA TRP A 126 15.54 13.80 8.55
C TRP A 126 16.37 13.24 9.71
N ARG A 127 15.72 12.64 10.73
CA ARG A 127 16.40 12.03 11.87
C ARG A 127 17.35 10.90 11.43
N LEU A 128 16.89 10.01 10.55
CA LEU A 128 17.71 8.93 9.99
C LEU A 128 18.90 9.42 9.18
N LEU A 129 18.80 10.60 8.52
CA LEU A 129 19.92 11.21 7.82
C LEU A 129 20.99 11.76 8.79
N GLN A 130 20.55 12.34 9.90
CA GLN A 130 21.47 12.91 10.91
C GLN A 130 22.14 11.82 11.72
N ASP A 131 21.37 10.85 12.20
CA ASP A 131 21.86 9.74 13.00
C ASP A 131 21.17 8.45 12.60
N PRO A 132 21.82 7.62 11.77
CA PRO A 132 21.28 6.31 11.40
C PRO A 132 21.00 5.39 12.59
N SER A 133 21.67 5.60 13.73
CA SER A 133 21.48 4.85 14.96
C SER A 133 20.35 5.41 15.86
N ALA A 134 19.68 6.47 15.44
CA ALA A 134 18.62 7.11 16.23
C ALA A 134 17.42 6.18 16.53
N LEU A 135 17.26 5.11 15.77
CA LEU A 135 16.25 4.06 16.03
C LEU A 135 16.80 2.84 16.77
N ASP A 136 18.12 2.77 17.00
CA ASP A 136 18.80 1.57 17.51
C ASP A 136 18.72 1.41 19.04
N ARG A 137 18.16 2.38 19.77
CA ARG A 137 18.18 2.33 21.22
C ARG A 137 16.77 2.26 21.83
N PRO A 138 16.27 1.05 22.13
CA PRO A 138 15.32 0.90 23.23
C PRO A 138 16.04 1.34 24.51
N SER A 139 15.42 2.18 25.33
CA SER A 139 15.98 2.54 26.63
C SER A 139 16.32 1.26 27.41
N PRO A 140 17.49 1.17 28.08
CA PRO A 140 17.95 -0.05 28.72
C PRO A 140 17.05 -0.59 29.85
N GLU A 141 16.03 0.18 30.24
CA GLU A 141 15.17 -0.13 31.43
C GLU A 141 13.96 -1.00 31.14
N THR A 142 13.66 -1.30 29.86
CA THR A 142 12.54 -2.17 29.52
C THR A 142 12.95 -3.16 28.44
N ALA A 143 13.55 -4.30 28.85
CA ALA A 143 13.62 -5.47 27.99
C ALA A 143 12.19 -5.98 27.74
N PRO A 144 11.56 -5.68 26.60
CA PRO A 144 10.19 -6.11 26.36
C PRO A 144 10.18 -7.62 26.20
N GLN A 145 9.19 -8.28 26.82
CA GLN A 145 8.93 -9.68 26.55
C GLN A 145 8.86 -9.89 25.03
N ARG A 146 9.43 -10.99 24.52
CA ARG A 146 9.55 -11.31 23.08
C ARG A 146 8.30 -10.99 22.23
N ARG A 147 7.11 -11.16 22.80
CA ARG A 147 5.83 -10.88 22.13
C ARG A 147 5.59 -9.39 21.87
N ASN A 148 6.10 -8.53 22.76
CA ASN A 148 5.93 -7.09 22.65
C ASN A 148 6.93 -6.49 21.63
N LEU A 149 8.13 -7.09 21.49
CA LEU A 149 9.15 -6.61 20.55
C LEU A 149 8.68 -6.64 19.09
N ALA A 150 7.94 -7.67 18.68
CA ALA A 150 7.44 -7.78 17.33
C ALA A 150 6.47 -6.66 16.95
N PHE A 151 5.60 -6.24 17.88
CA PHE A 151 4.68 -5.14 17.65
C PHE A 151 5.35 -3.79 17.88
N TYR A 152 5.93 -3.59 19.07
CA TYR A 152 6.63 -2.36 19.43
C TYR A 152 8.06 -2.72 19.87
N PRO A 153 9.08 -2.13 19.24
CA PRO A 153 9.04 -1.08 18.23
C PRO A 153 9.15 -1.58 16.77
N LEU A 154 9.26 -2.90 16.52
CA LEU A 154 9.59 -3.42 15.20
C LEU A 154 8.48 -3.23 14.14
N THR A 155 7.22 -3.49 14.49
CA THR A 155 6.12 -3.15 13.58
C THR A 155 5.83 -1.66 13.65
N MET A 156 5.53 -1.14 14.83
CA MET A 156 5.24 0.26 15.05
C MET A 156 6.30 0.86 15.99
N PRO A 157 7.05 1.91 15.62
CA PRO A 157 6.89 2.71 14.39
C PRO A 157 7.81 2.33 13.22
N LEU A 158 8.69 1.31 13.37
CA LEU A 158 9.79 1.06 12.44
C LEU A 158 9.27 0.69 11.04
N THR A 159 8.37 -0.30 10.94
CA THR A 159 7.88 -0.82 9.66
C THR A 159 6.63 -0.08 9.18
N VAL A 160 5.64 0.06 10.06
CA VAL A 160 4.38 0.75 9.78
C VAL A 160 4.24 1.91 10.75
N GLY A 161 4.64 3.09 10.30
CA GLY A 161 4.53 4.33 11.06
C GLY A 161 3.28 5.14 10.69
N PRO A 162 3.06 6.29 11.37
CA PRO A 162 1.93 7.18 11.07
C PRO A 162 1.84 7.61 9.62
N GLY A 163 2.99 7.74 8.92
CA GLY A 163 3.04 8.08 7.50
C GLY A 163 2.47 7.00 6.59
N SER A 164 2.84 5.74 6.79
CA SER A 164 2.30 4.62 6.01
C SER A 164 0.81 4.39 6.32
N ILE A 165 0.38 4.61 7.57
CA ILE A 165 -1.03 4.60 7.96
C ILE A 165 -1.79 5.71 7.22
N SER A 166 -1.26 6.95 7.18
CA SER A 166 -1.86 8.08 6.45
C SER A 166 -2.07 7.77 4.97
N VAL A 167 -1.07 7.16 4.32
CA VAL A 167 -1.17 6.75 2.91
C VAL A 167 -2.17 5.61 2.73
N ALA A 168 -2.18 4.63 3.63
CA ALA A 168 -3.15 3.54 3.61
C ALA A 168 -4.60 4.06 3.73
N ILE A 169 -4.85 5.00 4.64
CA ILE A 169 -6.14 5.71 4.79
C ILE A 169 -6.50 6.43 3.48
N THR A 170 -5.55 7.15 2.88
CA THR A 170 -5.76 7.87 1.62
C THR A 170 -6.12 6.91 0.48
N ILE A 171 -5.48 5.74 0.40
CA ILE A 171 -5.83 4.71 -0.56
C ILE A 171 -7.27 4.25 -0.36
N GLY A 172 -7.68 3.97 0.88
CA GLY A 172 -9.05 3.58 1.20
C GLY A 172 -10.09 4.66 0.85
N ALA A 173 -9.80 5.92 1.19
CA ALA A 173 -10.69 7.05 0.97
C ALA A 173 -10.90 7.41 -0.52
N ASN A 174 -9.92 7.13 -1.37
CA ASN A 174 -10.00 7.44 -2.80
C ASN A 174 -10.83 6.42 -3.62
N HIS A 175 -11.33 5.35 -2.98
CA HIS A 175 -12.13 4.34 -3.67
C HIS A 175 -13.62 4.52 -3.34
N PRO A 176 -14.50 4.63 -4.36
CA PRO A 176 -15.94 4.71 -4.14
C PRO A 176 -16.46 3.48 -3.40
N HIS A 177 -17.32 3.66 -2.40
CA HIS A 177 -17.92 2.59 -1.61
C HIS A 177 -19.02 1.81 -2.37
N SER A 178 -18.95 1.73 -3.71
CA SER A 178 -19.86 0.90 -4.50
C SER A 178 -19.43 -0.56 -4.48
N VAL A 179 -20.39 -1.48 -4.51
CA VAL A 179 -20.13 -2.93 -4.53
C VAL A 179 -19.18 -3.32 -5.68
N ARG A 180 -19.37 -2.72 -6.87
CA ARG A 180 -18.50 -2.96 -8.04
C ARG A 180 -17.07 -2.48 -7.78
N SER A 181 -16.91 -1.30 -7.19
CA SER A 181 -15.60 -0.76 -6.81
C SER A 181 -14.89 -1.67 -5.80
N LEU A 182 -15.62 -2.19 -4.82
CA LEU A 182 -15.09 -3.11 -3.82
C LEU A 182 -14.62 -4.44 -4.44
N LEU A 183 -15.37 -4.97 -5.41
CA LEU A 183 -15.03 -6.22 -6.10
C LEU A 183 -13.80 -6.11 -7.00
N ILE A 184 -13.52 -4.95 -7.59
CA ILE A 184 -12.37 -4.74 -8.48
C ILE A 184 -11.17 -4.21 -7.70
N ASN A 185 -11.36 -3.18 -6.90
CA ASN A 185 -10.27 -2.49 -6.19
C ASN A 185 -9.87 -3.22 -4.89
N GLY A 186 -10.80 -3.92 -4.22
CA GLY A 186 -10.52 -4.70 -3.02
C GLY A 186 -9.41 -5.73 -3.23
N PRO A 187 -9.50 -6.62 -4.22
CA PRO A 187 -8.43 -7.55 -4.57
C PRO A 187 -7.12 -6.84 -4.94
N ALA A 188 -7.17 -5.74 -5.68
CA ALA A 188 -5.98 -4.97 -6.05
C ALA A 188 -5.27 -4.42 -4.80
N ILE A 189 -6.01 -3.85 -3.85
CA ILE A 189 -5.48 -3.35 -2.59
C ILE A 189 -4.87 -4.50 -1.76
N LEU A 190 -5.60 -5.60 -1.58
CA LEU A 190 -5.12 -6.74 -0.81
C LEU A 190 -3.84 -7.34 -1.41
N ILE A 191 -3.79 -7.51 -2.71
CA ILE A 191 -2.59 -8.01 -3.40
C ILE A 191 -1.45 -7.01 -3.25
N GLY A 192 -1.68 -5.72 -3.45
CA GLY A 192 -0.66 -4.68 -3.30
C GLY A 192 -0.08 -4.63 -1.89
N VAL A 193 -0.94 -4.64 -0.85
CA VAL A 193 -0.51 -4.69 0.56
C VAL A 193 0.24 -6.00 0.87
N THR A 194 -0.23 -7.14 0.32
CA THR A 194 0.44 -8.44 0.48
C THR A 194 1.84 -8.41 -0.13
N LEU A 195 2.01 -7.79 -1.31
CA LEU A 195 3.32 -7.63 -1.94
C LEU A 195 4.25 -6.77 -1.08
N VAL A 196 3.75 -5.66 -0.51
CA VAL A 196 4.53 -4.83 0.42
C VAL A 196 4.94 -5.65 1.65
N ALA A 197 4.01 -6.37 2.27
CA ALA A 197 4.30 -7.23 3.41
C ALA A 197 5.31 -8.34 3.06
N ALA A 198 5.21 -8.94 1.88
CA ALA A 198 6.18 -9.92 1.40
C ALA A 198 7.60 -9.33 1.25
N THR A 199 7.71 -8.07 0.78
CA THR A 199 9.02 -7.39 0.72
C THR A 199 9.59 -7.14 2.11
N VAL A 200 8.76 -6.79 3.10
CA VAL A 200 9.17 -6.67 4.52
C VAL A 200 9.71 -8.00 5.02
N PHE A 201 8.94 -9.09 4.79
CA PHE A 201 9.39 -10.43 5.19
C PHE A 201 10.74 -10.79 4.57
N VAL A 202 10.89 -10.63 3.28
CA VAL A 202 12.14 -10.95 2.57
C VAL A 202 13.29 -10.10 3.09
N ALA A 203 13.10 -8.78 3.21
CA ALA A 203 14.13 -7.86 3.68
C ALA A 203 14.60 -8.21 5.11
N TYR A 204 13.67 -8.48 6.03
CA TYR A 204 13.99 -8.76 7.43
C TYR A 204 14.52 -10.21 7.61
N ARG A 205 13.94 -11.18 6.91
CA ARG A 205 14.38 -12.58 6.96
C ARG A 205 15.81 -12.76 6.46
N TYR A 206 16.19 -11.97 5.46
CA TYR A 206 17.50 -12.04 4.84
C TYR A 206 18.41 -10.84 5.18
N ALA A 207 18.05 -10.02 6.19
CA ALA A 207 18.82 -8.86 6.62
C ALA A 207 20.30 -9.18 6.92
N ASP A 208 20.56 -10.30 7.56
CA ASP A 208 21.88 -10.79 7.88
C ASP A 208 22.73 -11.15 6.62
N ARG A 209 22.08 -11.75 5.61
CA ARG A 209 22.75 -12.01 4.31
C ARG A 209 23.02 -10.71 3.57
N LEU A 210 22.04 -9.80 3.58
CA LEU A 210 22.18 -8.50 2.93
C LEU A 210 23.33 -7.70 3.55
N SER A 211 23.42 -7.67 4.89
CA SER A 211 24.51 -7.01 5.62
C SER A 211 25.87 -7.59 5.25
N ARG A 212 26.00 -8.93 5.19
CA ARG A 212 27.27 -9.59 4.80
C ARG A 212 27.66 -9.35 3.35
N MET A 213 26.68 -9.26 2.44
CA MET A 213 26.96 -9.04 0.99
C MET A 213 27.39 -7.60 0.70
N ILE A 214 26.77 -6.63 1.37
CA ILE A 214 26.96 -5.20 1.09
C ILE A 214 28.09 -4.63 1.97
N GLY A 215 28.35 -5.24 3.13
CA GLY A 215 29.31 -4.78 4.12
C GLY A 215 28.79 -3.54 4.89
N GLU A 216 29.53 -3.14 5.93
CA GLU A 216 29.13 -2.02 6.80
C GLU A 216 29.03 -0.68 6.05
N ALA A 217 29.99 -0.40 5.17
CA ALA A 217 29.97 0.83 4.39
C ALA A 217 28.77 0.88 3.44
N GLY A 218 28.44 -0.23 2.78
CA GLY A 218 27.28 -0.31 1.90
C GLY A 218 25.95 -0.23 2.64
N MET A 219 25.85 -0.81 3.85
CA MET A 219 24.67 -0.68 4.69
C MET A 219 24.45 0.77 5.14
N ASN A 220 25.50 1.50 5.47
CA ASN A 220 25.41 2.92 5.80
C ASN A 220 24.93 3.77 4.60
N VAL A 221 25.44 3.46 3.39
CA VAL A 221 24.97 4.13 2.16
C VAL A 221 23.49 3.82 1.92
N LEU A 222 23.07 2.55 2.05
CA LEU A 222 21.68 2.13 1.89
C LEU A 222 20.75 2.86 2.86
N LEU A 223 21.13 2.96 4.14
CA LEU A 223 20.39 3.68 5.17
C LEU A 223 20.24 5.15 4.83
N ARG A 224 21.32 5.83 4.48
CA ARG A 224 21.31 7.27 4.15
C ARG A 224 20.48 7.54 2.89
N LEU A 225 20.62 6.72 1.85
CA LEU A 225 19.83 6.84 0.62
C LEU A 225 18.34 6.62 0.91
N SER A 226 18.02 5.59 1.67
CA SER A 226 16.64 5.31 2.09
C SER A 226 16.05 6.46 2.93
N ALA A 227 16.84 7.01 3.85
CA ALA A 227 16.44 8.16 4.67
C ALA A 227 16.18 9.41 3.83
N PHE A 228 17.03 9.67 2.81
CA PHE A 228 16.83 10.78 1.90
C PHE A 228 15.56 10.61 1.05
N ILE A 229 15.35 9.41 0.49
CA ILE A 229 14.13 9.09 -0.27
C ILE A 229 12.89 9.28 0.62
N LEU A 230 12.94 8.78 1.87
CA LEU A 230 11.85 8.92 2.83
C LEU A 230 11.53 10.40 3.13
N LEU A 231 12.56 11.24 3.30
CA LEU A 231 12.40 12.69 3.47
C LEU A 231 11.68 13.30 2.26
N CYS A 232 12.14 13.01 1.04
CA CYS A 232 11.54 13.51 -0.19
C CYS A 232 10.07 13.08 -0.34
N ILE A 233 9.76 11.82 -0.01
CA ILE A 233 8.38 11.29 -0.04
C ILE A 233 7.52 12.01 0.99
N GLY A 234 8.02 12.23 2.21
CA GLY A 234 7.31 12.97 3.24
C GLY A 234 6.96 14.39 2.78
N VAL A 235 7.91 15.12 2.20
CA VAL A 235 7.68 16.44 1.61
C VAL A 235 6.64 16.39 0.49
N GLN A 236 6.68 15.37 -0.39
CA GLN A 236 5.70 15.20 -1.47
C GLN A 236 4.29 14.97 -0.92
N ILE A 237 4.14 14.16 0.14
CA ILE A 237 2.84 13.92 0.79
C ILE A 237 2.30 15.21 1.40
N VAL A 238 3.14 16.01 2.08
CA VAL A 238 2.76 17.33 2.60
C VAL A 238 2.27 18.24 1.47
N TRP A 239 3.02 18.29 0.38
CA TRP A 239 2.67 19.13 -0.78
C TRP A 239 1.32 18.72 -1.38
N ASN A 240 1.07 17.42 -1.53
CA ASN A 240 -0.21 16.90 -2.03
C ASN A 240 -1.38 17.31 -1.12
N GLY A 241 -1.21 17.19 0.20
CA GLY A 241 -2.22 17.58 1.17
C GLY A 241 -2.49 19.10 1.14
N VAL A 242 -1.42 19.92 1.16
CA VAL A 242 -1.53 21.40 1.09
C VAL A 242 -2.20 21.82 -0.22
N SER A 243 -1.77 21.27 -1.36
CA SER A 243 -2.35 21.59 -2.66
C SER A 243 -3.84 21.26 -2.74
N ALA A 244 -4.26 20.14 -2.12
CA ALA A 244 -5.66 19.77 -2.04
C ALA A 244 -6.45 20.75 -1.16
N LEU A 245 -5.91 21.16 -0.01
CA LEU A 245 -6.55 22.15 0.88
C LEU A 245 -6.69 23.52 0.19
N LEU A 246 -5.66 23.98 -0.53
CA LEU A 246 -5.71 25.25 -1.25
C LEU A 246 -6.82 25.29 -2.32
N ARG A 247 -7.10 24.14 -2.96
CA ARG A 247 -8.18 24.04 -3.97
C ARG A 247 -9.59 24.12 -3.35
N THR A 248 -9.72 23.95 -2.04
CA THR A 248 -11.01 24.05 -1.33
C THR A 248 -11.32 25.46 -0.84
N LEU A 249 -10.36 26.39 -0.93
CA LEU A 249 -10.57 27.79 -0.56
C LEU A 249 -11.43 28.47 -1.63
N PRO A 250 -12.48 29.21 -1.25
CA PRO A 250 -13.24 30.03 -2.18
C PRO A 250 -12.32 31.11 -2.78
N ALA A 251 -12.42 31.29 -4.09
CA ALA A 251 -11.70 32.34 -4.82
C ALA A 251 -12.28 33.72 -4.49
#